data_32d5abe78a5918d02aca3d8530e4210e
#
_entry.id   32d5abe78a5918d02aca3d8530e4210e
#
_cell.length_a   1.000
_cell.length_b   1.000
_cell.length_c   1.000
_cell.angle_alpha   90.00
_cell.angle_beta   90.00
_cell.angle_gamma   90.00
#
_symmetry.space_group_name_H-M   'P 1'
#
loop_
_entity.id
_entity.type
_entity.pdbx_description
1 polymer ?
#
loop_
_entity_poly.entity_id
_entity_poly.type
_entity_poly.pdbx_seq_one_letter_code
_entity_poly.pdbx_strand_id
1 'polypeptide(L)'
;TGGHLWFLINILIYCFLLIPIINFLSNKKLGFKFLDSILNLRGGVLIFSIPIVLEGHLLDLTAYNQEIGYGNSYAEYYGTNHGLLLGFLWFFIGIVLTSQGDKFWEYNLKYISTHTAIGIPLLVNRFVNEFEVVNKLIAFESFNFIFLILGIGAKYLNKDSSQLQYYKQAIFPVYIVHMPIQMGVMYIFSDINLPFLIKFPLVLFLLCFLSLT
;
A
#
# COMPACT_ATOMS: atom_id res chain seq x y z
N THR A 1 -0.65 -22.81 2.86
CA THR A 1 -0.05 -21.61 2.23
C THR A 1 -0.82 -21.33 0.94
N GLY A 2 -1.49 -20.18 0.85
CA GLY A 2 -2.37 -19.82 -0.30
C GLY A 2 -1.62 -19.55 -1.62
N GLY A 3 -0.36 -19.92 -1.75
CA GLY A 3 0.45 -19.65 -2.93
C GLY A 3 0.45 -18.16 -3.28
N HIS A 4 0.36 -17.82 -4.58
CA HIS A 4 0.29 -16.44 -5.05
C HIS A 4 -1.04 -15.72 -4.73
N LEU A 5 -2.07 -16.45 -4.29
CA LEU A 5 -3.37 -15.89 -3.92
C LEU A 5 -3.49 -15.52 -2.42
N TRP A 6 -2.38 -15.58 -1.67
CA TRP A 6 -2.33 -15.26 -0.23
C TRP A 6 -3.00 -13.92 0.11
N PHE A 7 -2.84 -12.93 -0.76
CA PHE A 7 -3.42 -11.60 -0.58
C PHE A 7 -4.95 -11.63 -0.58
N LEU A 8 -5.59 -12.42 -1.46
CA LEU A 8 -7.05 -12.59 -1.48
C LEU A 8 -7.56 -13.26 -0.21
N ILE A 9 -6.82 -14.23 0.30
CA ILE A 9 -7.15 -14.91 1.56
C ILE A 9 -7.09 -13.91 2.72
N ASN A 10 -6.05 -13.08 2.76
CA ASN A 10 -5.93 -12.04 3.79
C ASN A 10 -7.06 -11.02 3.70
N ILE A 11 -7.42 -10.54 2.51
CA ILE A 11 -8.57 -9.64 2.32
C ILE A 11 -9.86 -10.28 2.84
N LEU A 12 -10.09 -11.55 2.55
CA LEU A 12 -11.28 -12.28 3.03
C LEU A 12 -11.31 -12.29 4.56
N ILE A 13 -10.19 -12.61 5.21
CA ILE A 13 -10.06 -12.58 6.67
C ILE A 13 -10.34 -11.17 7.21
N TYR A 14 -9.75 -10.14 6.59
CA TYR A 14 -9.97 -8.75 7.01
C TYR A 14 -11.43 -8.31 6.85
N CYS A 15 -12.10 -8.72 5.76
CA CYS A 15 -13.52 -8.46 5.59
C CYS A 15 -14.33 -9.05 6.74
N PHE A 16 -14.11 -10.32 7.10
CA PHE A 16 -14.83 -10.94 8.21
C PHE A 16 -14.57 -10.26 9.55
N LEU A 17 -13.33 -9.88 9.83
CA LEU A 17 -12.96 -9.19 11.07
C LEU A 17 -13.55 -7.77 11.16
N LEU A 18 -13.72 -7.09 10.02
CA LEU A 18 -14.18 -5.70 9.99
C LEU A 18 -15.70 -5.54 9.87
N ILE A 19 -16.46 -6.58 9.48
CA ILE A 19 -17.93 -6.52 9.40
C ILE A 19 -18.56 -5.93 10.67
N PRO A 20 -18.27 -6.39 11.89
CA PRO A 20 -18.85 -5.83 13.09
C PRO A 20 -18.48 -4.37 13.32
N ILE A 21 -17.24 -4.00 12.99
CA ILE A 21 -16.74 -2.63 13.13
C ILE A 21 -17.43 -1.70 12.13
N ILE A 22 -17.56 -2.12 10.86
CA ILE A 22 -18.25 -1.38 9.81
C ILE A 22 -19.71 -1.17 10.17
N ASN A 23 -20.39 -2.22 10.63
CA ASN A 23 -21.79 -2.12 11.08
C ASN A 23 -21.94 -1.16 12.26
N PHE A 24 -21.00 -1.20 13.22
CA PHE A 24 -20.99 -0.25 14.34
C PHE A 24 -20.78 1.18 13.87
N LEU A 25 -19.85 1.43 12.97
CA LEU A 25 -19.57 2.76 12.42
C LEU A 25 -20.73 3.28 11.57
N SER A 26 -21.35 2.43 10.73
CA SER A 26 -22.47 2.82 9.87
C SER A 26 -23.75 3.17 10.66
N ASN A 27 -23.99 2.48 11.77
CA ASN A 27 -25.17 2.72 12.61
C ASN A 27 -25.05 3.95 13.52
N LYS A 28 -23.85 4.48 13.73
CA LYS A 28 -23.63 5.66 14.57
C LYS A 28 -23.10 6.82 13.71
N LYS A 29 -23.98 7.78 13.40
CA LYS A 29 -23.58 9.08 12.81
C LYS A 29 -22.44 9.80 13.57
N LEU A 30 -22.12 9.37 14.80
CA LEU A 30 -21.02 9.87 15.62
C LEU A 30 -19.63 9.56 15.04
N GLY A 31 -19.43 8.36 14.50
CA GLY A 31 -18.14 7.95 13.93
C GLY A 31 -17.76 8.82 12.73
N PHE A 32 -18.70 9.09 11.85
CA PHE A 32 -18.48 9.95 10.68
C PHE A 32 -18.19 11.42 11.07
N LYS A 33 -18.85 11.97 12.09
CA LYS A 33 -18.55 13.32 12.58
C LYS A 33 -17.16 13.44 13.18
N PHE A 34 -16.70 12.43 13.91
CA PHE A 34 -15.35 12.39 14.46
C PHE A 34 -14.28 12.33 13.36
N LEU A 35 -14.47 11.46 12.37
CA LEU A 35 -13.58 11.36 11.21
C LEU A 35 -13.55 12.66 10.40
N ASP A 36 -14.70 13.27 10.17
CA ASP A 36 -14.82 14.57 9.50
C ASP A 36 -14.03 15.65 10.26
N SER A 37 -14.16 15.68 11.59
CA SER A 37 -13.42 16.61 12.43
C SER A 37 -11.90 16.41 12.33
N ILE A 38 -11.43 15.16 12.31
CA ILE A 38 -9.99 14.85 12.13
C ILE A 38 -9.53 15.31 10.76
N LEU A 39 -10.24 14.95 9.70
CA LEU A 39 -9.85 15.29 8.32
C LEU A 39 -9.87 16.80 8.07
N ASN A 40 -10.71 17.55 8.75
CA ASN A 40 -10.74 19.02 8.68
C ASN A 40 -9.56 19.70 9.40
N LEU A 41 -8.85 18.98 10.28
CA LEU A 41 -7.61 19.50 10.88
C LEU A 41 -6.49 19.57 9.83
N ARG A 42 -5.65 20.57 9.95
CA ARG A 42 -4.47 20.74 9.09
C ARG A 42 -3.52 19.55 9.31
N GLY A 43 -3.37 18.67 8.32
CA GLY A 43 -2.59 17.44 8.45
C GLY A 43 -3.30 16.30 9.20
N GLY A 44 -4.63 16.37 9.41
CA GLY A 44 -5.40 15.38 10.15
C GLY A 44 -5.27 13.94 9.61
N VAL A 45 -5.05 13.77 8.30
CA VAL A 45 -4.80 12.45 7.72
C VAL A 45 -3.52 11.80 8.26
N LEU A 46 -2.52 12.59 8.67
CA LEU A 46 -1.28 12.07 9.23
C LEU A 46 -1.50 11.32 10.56
N ILE A 47 -2.62 11.56 11.26
CA ILE A 47 -3.00 10.82 12.46
C ILE A 47 -3.17 9.32 12.13
N PHE A 48 -3.63 9.01 10.92
CA PHE A 48 -3.79 7.62 10.47
C PHE A 48 -2.45 6.92 10.15
N SER A 49 -1.33 7.67 10.09
CA SER A 49 -0.01 7.04 10.01
C SER A 49 0.44 6.43 11.34
N ILE A 50 -0.13 6.88 12.47
CA ILE A 50 0.29 6.44 13.81
C ILE A 50 0.25 4.91 13.95
N PRO A 51 -0.86 4.19 13.67
CA PRO A 51 -0.87 2.74 13.79
C PRO A 51 0.13 2.05 12.86
N ILE A 52 0.37 2.59 11.67
CA ILE A 52 1.36 2.06 10.72
C ILE A 52 2.79 2.26 11.24
N VAL A 53 3.09 3.43 11.80
CA VAL A 53 4.39 3.73 12.40
C VAL A 53 4.63 2.91 13.67
N LEU A 54 3.60 2.70 14.49
CA LEU A 54 3.69 1.85 15.69
C LEU A 54 3.95 0.39 15.31
N GLU A 55 3.33 -0.09 14.24
CA GLU A 55 3.59 -1.42 13.69
C GLU A 55 5.04 -1.54 13.19
N GLY A 56 5.53 -0.55 12.41
CA GLY A 56 6.94 -0.51 11.99
C GLY A 56 7.91 -0.43 13.18
N HIS A 57 7.53 0.24 14.28
CA HIS A 57 8.32 0.25 15.51
C HIS A 57 8.29 -1.11 16.22
N LEU A 58 7.16 -1.80 16.25
CA LEU A 58 7.06 -3.15 16.75
C LEU A 58 7.98 -4.10 15.98
N LEU A 59 8.02 -3.96 14.66
CA LEU A 59 8.95 -4.70 13.81
C LEU A 59 10.41 -4.39 14.16
N ASP A 60 10.78 -3.11 14.38
CA ASP A 60 12.14 -2.73 14.85
C ASP A 60 12.52 -3.44 16.16
N LEU A 61 11.56 -3.61 17.09
CA LEU A 61 11.81 -4.27 18.36
C LEU A 61 11.90 -5.80 18.26
N THR A 62 11.25 -6.40 17.28
CA THR A 62 11.10 -7.86 17.16
C THR A 62 11.99 -8.48 16.09
N ALA A 63 12.51 -7.69 15.14
CA ALA A 63 13.34 -8.17 14.03
C ALA A 63 14.57 -8.98 14.46
N TYR A 64 15.12 -8.73 15.65
CA TYR A 64 16.26 -9.46 16.18
C TYR A 64 15.88 -10.71 17.00
N ASN A 65 14.59 -10.92 17.26
CA ASN A 65 14.11 -12.06 18.03
C ASN A 65 13.42 -13.09 17.12
N GLN A 66 14.20 -14.00 16.58
CA GLN A 66 13.74 -15.06 15.65
C GLN A 66 12.69 -16.00 16.28
N GLU A 67 12.64 -16.12 17.61
CA GLU A 67 11.65 -16.95 18.30
C GLU A 67 10.21 -16.43 18.13
N ILE A 68 10.05 -15.12 17.94
CA ILE A 68 8.72 -14.50 17.78
C ILE A 68 8.18 -14.69 16.35
N GLY A 69 9.04 -14.85 15.32
CA GLY A 69 8.64 -15.07 13.94
C GLY A 69 7.76 -13.95 13.37
N TYR A 70 7.94 -12.71 13.86
CA TYR A 70 7.09 -11.60 13.47
C TYR A 70 7.39 -11.11 12.04
N GLY A 71 8.67 -10.98 11.71
CA GLY A 71 9.23 -10.53 10.43
C GLY A 71 10.60 -9.90 10.66
N ASN A 72 11.41 -9.78 9.59
CA ASN A 72 12.77 -9.24 9.69
C ASN A 72 12.90 -7.84 9.07
N SER A 73 12.10 -7.51 8.07
CA SER A 73 12.12 -6.21 7.41
C SER A 73 10.73 -5.75 7.00
N TYR A 74 10.56 -4.45 6.83
CA TYR A 74 9.29 -3.83 6.41
C TYR A 74 8.80 -4.32 5.04
N ALA A 75 9.69 -4.78 4.17
CA ALA A 75 9.34 -5.33 2.85
C ALA A 75 8.89 -6.80 2.88
N GLU A 76 9.02 -7.47 4.02
CA GLU A 76 8.78 -8.91 4.15
C GLU A 76 7.32 -9.21 4.51
N TYR A 77 6.40 -9.01 3.55
CA TYR A 77 4.96 -9.18 3.80
C TYR A 77 4.48 -10.62 3.75
N TYR A 78 5.06 -11.44 2.85
CA TYR A 78 4.54 -12.76 2.57
C TYR A 78 4.81 -13.74 3.69
N GLY A 79 3.73 -14.32 4.24
CA GLY A 79 3.81 -15.39 5.24
C GLY A 79 4.29 -14.95 6.63
N THR A 80 4.38 -13.65 6.89
CA THR A 80 4.79 -13.09 8.18
C THR A 80 3.61 -12.54 8.98
N ASN A 81 3.72 -12.55 10.31
CA ASN A 81 2.75 -11.90 11.19
C ASN A 81 2.73 -10.38 10.99
N HIS A 82 3.90 -9.78 10.68
CA HIS A 82 4.04 -8.41 10.25
C HIS A 82 3.16 -8.10 9.03
N GLY A 83 3.29 -8.86 7.95
CA GLY A 83 2.51 -8.65 6.75
C GLY A 83 1.01 -8.80 6.94
N LEU A 84 0.58 -9.73 7.82
CA LEU A 84 -0.82 -9.90 8.18
C LEU A 84 -1.36 -8.68 8.94
N LEU A 85 -0.65 -8.20 9.95
CA LEU A 85 -1.07 -7.05 10.75
C LEU A 85 -1.01 -5.75 9.94
N LEU A 86 0.06 -5.51 9.22
CA LEU A 86 0.22 -4.31 8.39
C LEU A 86 -0.84 -4.25 7.28
N GLY A 87 -1.11 -5.38 6.62
CA GLY A 87 -2.20 -5.48 5.64
C GLY A 87 -3.57 -5.19 6.23
N PHE A 88 -3.85 -5.70 7.44
CA PHE A 88 -5.08 -5.39 8.16
C PHE A 88 -5.21 -3.90 8.46
N LEU A 89 -4.15 -3.26 8.95
CA LEU A 89 -4.14 -1.83 9.26
C LEU A 89 -4.39 -0.99 8.01
N TRP A 90 -3.72 -1.30 6.90
CA TRP A 90 -3.94 -0.60 5.63
C TRP A 90 -5.36 -0.79 5.09
N PHE A 91 -5.89 -2.00 5.18
CA PHE A 91 -7.26 -2.31 4.74
C PHE A 91 -8.29 -1.55 5.59
N PHE A 92 -8.11 -1.53 6.92
CA PHE A 92 -8.96 -0.80 7.84
C PHE A 92 -8.93 0.72 7.57
N ILE A 93 -7.72 1.31 7.47
CA ILE A 93 -7.54 2.74 7.15
C ILE A 93 -8.18 3.07 5.81
N GLY A 94 -8.01 2.22 4.80
CA GLY A 94 -8.63 2.37 3.49
C GLY A 94 -10.15 2.47 3.57
N ILE A 95 -10.80 1.54 4.27
CA ILE A 95 -12.26 1.54 4.46
C ILE A 95 -12.72 2.81 5.21
N VAL A 96 -12.04 3.15 6.31
CA VAL A 96 -12.39 4.31 7.13
C VAL A 96 -12.30 5.60 6.33
N LEU A 97 -11.22 5.80 5.58
CA LEU A 97 -11.01 7.03 4.82
C LEU A 97 -11.90 7.11 3.58
N THR A 98 -12.04 6.03 2.83
CA THR A 98 -12.91 6.02 1.64
C THR A 98 -14.40 6.13 1.97
N SER A 99 -14.80 5.76 3.20
CA SER A 99 -16.16 5.98 3.67
C SER A 99 -16.58 7.46 3.74
N GLN A 100 -15.60 8.39 3.72
CA GLN A 100 -15.86 9.84 3.66
C GLN A 100 -16.21 10.34 2.24
N GLY A 101 -16.15 9.46 1.23
CA GLY A 101 -16.51 9.80 -0.15
C GLY A 101 -15.67 10.95 -0.73
N ASP A 102 -16.34 11.95 -1.30
CA ASP A 102 -15.68 13.07 -2.00
C ASP A 102 -14.74 13.88 -1.11
N LYS A 103 -15.04 14.03 0.18
CA LYS A 103 -14.18 14.75 1.12
C LYS A 103 -12.78 14.14 1.25
N PHE A 104 -12.68 12.82 1.18
CA PHE A 104 -11.38 12.14 1.17
C PHE A 104 -10.54 12.54 -0.05
N TRP A 105 -11.17 12.62 -1.23
CA TRP A 105 -10.48 13.02 -2.46
C TRP A 105 -10.11 14.50 -2.46
N GLU A 106 -11.00 15.37 -2.00
CA GLU A 106 -10.71 16.80 -1.83
C GLU A 106 -9.53 17.03 -0.88
N TYR A 107 -9.51 16.30 0.23
CA TYR A 107 -8.40 16.34 1.17
C TYR A 107 -7.10 15.91 0.51
N ASN A 108 -7.09 14.77 -0.16
CA ASN A 108 -5.90 14.27 -0.85
C ASN A 108 -5.36 15.28 -1.88
N LEU A 109 -6.25 15.90 -2.67
CA LEU A 109 -5.87 16.92 -3.64
C LEU A 109 -5.23 18.15 -2.95
N LYS A 110 -5.80 18.58 -1.82
CA LYS A 110 -5.31 19.73 -1.07
C LYS A 110 -3.92 19.52 -0.46
N TYR A 111 -3.60 18.31 -0.02
CA TYR A 111 -2.38 18.01 0.73
C TYR A 111 -1.31 17.24 -0.05
N ILE A 112 -1.39 17.17 -1.39
CA ILE A 112 -0.35 16.58 -2.25
C ILE A 112 1.03 17.16 -1.90
N SER A 113 1.13 18.49 -1.79
CA SER A 113 2.40 19.18 -1.46
C SER A 113 2.94 18.79 -0.08
N THR A 114 2.07 18.57 0.90
CA THR A 114 2.48 18.14 2.25
C THR A 114 3.07 16.73 2.20
N HIS A 115 2.39 15.79 1.54
CA HIS A 115 2.89 14.42 1.38
C HIS A 115 4.17 14.36 0.56
N THR A 116 4.32 15.23 -0.45
CA THR A 116 5.57 15.38 -1.21
C THR A 116 6.69 15.90 -0.31
N ALA A 117 6.43 16.98 0.46
CA ALA A 117 7.42 17.60 1.34
C ALA A 117 7.91 16.67 2.47
N ILE A 118 7.09 15.69 2.87
CA ILE A 118 7.48 14.68 3.86
C ILE A 118 8.12 13.47 3.18
N GLY A 119 7.48 12.93 2.14
CA GLY A 119 7.88 11.69 1.50
C GLY A 119 9.23 11.78 0.78
N ILE A 120 9.48 12.88 0.03
CA ILE A 120 10.74 13.02 -0.71
C ILE A 120 11.97 13.08 0.22
N PRO A 121 12.02 13.88 1.30
CA PRO A 121 13.15 13.84 2.22
C PRO A 121 13.38 12.49 2.89
N LEU A 122 12.31 11.76 3.23
CA LEU A 122 12.42 10.41 3.80
C LEU A 122 13.03 9.43 2.78
N LEU A 123 12.60 9.50 1.53
CA LEU A 123 13.17 8.71 0.45
C LEU A 123 14.66 9.03 0.24
N VAL A 124 15.01 10.32 0.19
CA VAL A 124 16.42 10.75 0.07
C VAL A 124 17.24 10.24 1.26
N ASN A 125 16.71 10.34 2.48
CA ASN A 125 17.36 9.81 3.67
C ASN A 125 17.62 8.29 3.54
N ARG A 126 16.68 7.55 2.99
CA ARG A 126 16.84 6.10 2.75
C ARG A 126 17.93 5.80 1.73
N PHE A 127 18.02 6.56 0.65
CA PHE A 127 19.11 6.41 -0.34
C PHE A 127 20.48 6.79 0.22
N VAL A 128 20.57 7.89 0.99
CA VAL A 128 21.82 8.33 1.60
C VAL A 128 22.36 7.33 2.62
N ASN A 129 21.47 6.66 3.36
CA ASN A 129 21.85 5.62 4.32
C ASN A 129 21.85 4.20 3.74
N GLU A 130 22.00 4.06 2.41
CA GLU A 130 22.14 2.77 1.72
C GLU A 130 21.03 1.76 2.06
N PHE A 131 19.81 2.29 2.31
CA PHE A 131 18.62 1.53 2.76
C PHE A 131 18.67 0.99 4.20
N GLU A 132 19.69 1.31 4.97
CA GLU A 132 19.79 0.99 6.40
C GLU A 132 19.00 1.99 7.25
N VAL A 133 17.69 1.97 7.11
CA VAL A 133 16.77 2.86 7.83
C VAL A 133 15.82 2.03 8.68
N VAL A 134 15.53 2.49 9.90
CA VAL A 134 14.59 1.83 10.82
C VAL A 134 13.19 1.71 10.20
N ASN A 135 12.54 0.55 10.43
CA ASN A 135 11.26 0.20 9.79
C ASN A 135 10.15 1.22 10.06
N LYS A 136 10.11 1.85 11.23
CA LYS A 136 9.12 2.91 11.54
C LYS A 136 9.23 4.13 10.62
N LEU A 137 10.44 4.49 10.14
CA LEU A 137 10.60 5.59 9.17
C LEU A 137 10.17 5.15 7.77
N ILE A 138 10.44 3.90 7.38
CA ILE A 138 9.96 3.31 6.14
C ILE A 138 8.42 3.25 6.14
N ALA A 139 7.82 2.90 7.27
CA ALA A 139 6.38 2.90 7.48
C ALA A 139 5.76 4.29 7.24
N PHE A 140 6.36 5.34 7.81
CA PHE A 140 5.91 6.71 7.64
C PHE A 140 6.14 7.24 6.21
N GLU A 141 7.26 6.89 5.60
CA GLU A 141 7.54 7.15 4.19
C GLU A 141 6.47 6.52 3.29
N SER A 142 6.21 5.23 3.45
CA SER A 142 5.21 4.48 2.69
C SER A 142 3.82 5.09 2.79
N PHE A 143 3.42 5.52 4.00
CA PHE A 143 2.16 6.21 4.22
C PHE A 143 2.08 7.49 3.36
N ASN A 144 3.09 8.35 3.41
CA ASN A 144 3.09 9.59 2.64
C ASN A 144 3.10 9.35 1.13
N PHE A 145 3.84 8.33 0.65
CA PHE A 145 3.86 7.99 -0.78
C PHE A 145 2.51 7.44 -1.28
N ILE A 146 1.82 6.63 -0.50
CA ILE A 146 0.48 6.14 -0.88
C ILE A 146 -0.48 7.31 -1.06
N PHE A 147 -0.53 8.25 -0.11
CA PHE A 147 -1.39 9.44 -0.22
C PHE A 147 -0.96 10.38 -1.35
N LEU A 148 0.34 10.52 -1.59
CA LEU A 148 0.87 11.27 -2.72
C LEU A 148 0.40 10.66 -4.06
N ILE A 149 0.55 9.34 -4.23
CA ILE A 149 0.13 8.63 -5.45
C ILE A 149 -1.38 8.72 -5.64
N LEU A 150 -2.17 8.54 -4.59
CA LEU A 150 -3.63 8.70 -4.65
C LEU A 150 -4.03 10.12 -5.03
N GLY A 151 -3.36 11.13 -4.48
CA GLY A 151 -3.60 12.54 -4.81
C GLY A 151 -3.25 12.87 -6.27
N ILE A 152 -2.12 12.40 -6.76
CA ILE A 152 -1.70 12.54 -8.17
C ILE A 152 -2.71 11.81 -9.08
N GLY A 153 -3.09 10.59 -8.74
CA GLY A 153 -4.09 9.82 -9.47
C GLY A 153 -5.43 10.54 -9.56
N ALA A 154 -5.92 11.06 -8.43
CA ALA A 154 -7.17 11.84 -8.39
C ALA A 154 -7.09 13.11 -9.25
N LYS A 155 -5.94 13.78 -9.27
CA LYS A 155 -5.74 15.03 -10.02
C LYS A 155 -5.62 14.83 -11.53
N TYR A 156 -4.88 13.82 -11.95
CA TYR A 156 -4.48 13.68 -13.35
C TYR A 156 -5.11 12.50 -14.09
N LEU A 157 -5.47 11.43 -13.35
CA LEU A 157 -5.97 10.18 -13.94
C LEU A 157 -7.48 9.98 -13.76
N ASN A 158 -8.16 10.81 -12.96
CA ASN A 158 -9.60 10.71 -12.73
C ASN A 158 -10.41 11.37 -13.86
N LYS A 159 -10.23 10.86 -15.09
CA LYS A 159 -10.97 11.29 -16.27
C LYS A 159 -11.65 10.07 -16.88
N ASP A 160 -12.96 10.19 -17.14
CA ASP A 160 -13.69 9.13 -17.83
C ASP A 160 -13.12 8.94 -19.25
N SER A 161 -12.69 7.70 -19.52
CA SER A 161 -12.20 7.28 -20.83
C SER A 161 -12.53 5.80 -21.04
N SER A 162 -12.67 5.40 -22.30
CA SER A 162 -12.85 3.98 -22.66
C SER A 162 -11.67 3.12 -22.20
N GLN A 163 -10.46 3.67 -22.22
CA GLN A 163 -9.25 3.02 -21.72
C GLN A 163 -9.34 2.75 -20.21
N LEU A 164 -9.83 3.73 -19.42
CA LEU A 164 -9.97 3.56 -17.98
C LEU A 164 -10.99 2.46 -17.64
N GLN A 165 -12.08 2.35 -18.42
CA GLN A 165 -13.06 1.28 -18.24
C GLN A 165 -12.46 -0.09 -18.56
N TYR A 166 -11.67 -0.19 -19.63
CA TYR A 166 -10.95 -1.42 -19.95
C TYR A 166 -9.99 -1.83 -18.82
N TYR A 167 -9.16 -0.92 -18.32
CA TYR A 167 -8.23 -1.21 -17.23
C TYR A 167 -8.94 -1.61 -15.93
N LYS A 168 -10.07 -0.97 -15.59
CA LYS A 168 -10.88 -1.38 -14.43
C LYS A 168 -11.35 -2.83 -14.51
N GLN A 169 -11.74 -3.30 -15.70
CA GLN A 169 -12.16 -4.68 -15.93
C GLN A 169 -10.97 -5.65 -15.92
N ALA A 170 -9.81 -5.21 -16.38
CA ALA A 170 -8.59 -6.02 -16.45
C ALA A 170 -7.90 -6.22 -15.08
N ILE A 171 -8.19 -5.41 -14.06
CA ILE A 171 -7.49 -5.46 -12.76
C ILE A 171 -7.50 -6.88 -12.16
N PHE A 172 -8.64 -7.53 -12.09
CA PHE A 172 -8.76 -8.85 -11.46
C PHE A 172 -8.11 -9.97 -12.29
N PRO A 173 -8.34 -10.09 -13.60
CA PRO A 173 -7.59 -11.02 -14.45
C PRO A 173 -6.07 -10.82 -14.36
N VAL A 174 -5.59 -9.57 -14.49
CA VAL A 174 -4.16 -9.23 -14.37
C VAL A 174 -3.61 -9.66 -13.01
N TYR A 175 -4.34 -9.42 -11.92
CA TYR A 175 -3.92 -9.86 -10.59
C TYR A 175 -3.72 -11.39 -10.51
N ILE A 176 -4.54 -12.18 -11.17
CA ILE A 176 -4.40 -13.64 -11.15
C ILE A 176 -3.19 -14.11 -11.97
N VAL A 177 -2.98 -13.52 -13.15
CA VAL A 177 -1.98 -14.02 -14.10
C VAL A 177 -0.59 -13.40 -13.93
N HIS A 178 -0.46 -12.22 -13.29
CA HIS A 178 0.83 -11.51 -13.23
C HIS A 178 1.94 -12.33 -12.55
N MET A 179 1.64 -13.07 -11.49
CA MET A 179 2.67 -13.86 -10.77
C MET A 179 3.22 -15.03 -11.60
N PRO A 180 2.38 -15.90 -12.21
CA PRO A 180 2.88 -16.91 -13.14
C PRO A 180 3.67 -16.31 -14.30
N ILE A 181 3.21 -15.19 -14.89
CA ILE A 181 3.93 -14.51 -15.98
C ILE A 181 5.26 -13.96 -15.46
N GLN A 182 5.27 -13.33 -14.28
CA GLN A 182 6.49 -12.82 -13.67
C GLN A 182 7.52 -13.93 -13.43
N MET A 183 7.11 -15.09 -12.92
CA MET A 183 7.99 -16.23 -12.73
C MET A 183 8.55 -16.71 -14.05
N GLY A 184 7.73 -16.82 -15.10
CA GLY A 184 8.18 -17.22 -16.45
C GLY A 184 9.17 -16.23 -17.04
N VAL A 185 8.87 -14.93 -16.99
CA VAL A 185 9.77 -13.86 -17.47
C VAL A 185 11.09 -13.87 -16.68
N MET A 186 11.03 -13.94 -15.35
CA MET A 186 12.23 -13.99 -14.50
C MET A 186 13.10 -15.23 -14.81
N TYR A 187 12.48 -16.39 -15.05
CA TYR A 187 13.19 -17.59 -15.44
C TYR A 187 13.92 -17.40 -16.78
N ILE A 188 13.27 -16.86 -17.80
CA ILE A 188 13.89 -16.59 -19.12
C ILE A 188 15.07 -15.61 -18.99
N PHE A 189 14.95 -14.62 -18.08
CA PHE A 189 15.98 -13.60 -17.88
C PHE A 189 17.01 -13.97 -16.81
N SER A 190 16.90 -15.13 -16.13
CA SER A 190 17.84 -15.53 -15.06
C SER A 190 19.28 -15.55 -15.54
N ASP A 191 19.52 -16.19 -16.69
CA ASP A 191 20.86 -16.41 -17.23
C ASP A 191 21.38 -15.28 -18.10
N ILE A 192 20.52 -14.26 -18.37
CA ILE A 192 20.93 -13.11 -19.18
C ILE A 192 21.63 -12.08 -18.29
N ASN A 193 22.91 -11.89 -18.53
CA ASN A 193 23.73 -10.95 -17.77
C ASN A 193 23.56 -9.50 -18.30
N LEU A 194 22.41 -8.88 -17.99
CA LEU A 194 22.14 -7.47 -18.30
C LEU A 194 22.29 -6.63 -17.04
N PRO A 195 22.80 -5.36 -17.16
CA PRO A 195 22.77 -4.40 -16.07
C PRO A 195 21.36 -4.21 -15.52
N PHE A 196 21.23 -4.08 -14.20
CA PHE A 196 19.93 -3.91 -13.50
C PHE A 196 19.08 -2.80 -14.12
N LEU A 197 19.68 -1.66 -14.47
CA LEU A 197 18.99 -0.51 -15.08
C LEU A 197 18.33 -0.81 -16.43
N ILE A 198 18.77 -1.85 -17.13
CA ILE A 198 18.18 -2.31 -18.40
C ILE A 198 17.23 -3.48 -18.15
N LYS A 199 17.68 -4.44 -17.34
CA LYS A 199 16.93 -5.67 -17.04
C LYS A 199 15.59 -5.36 -16.36
N PHE A 200 15.60 -4.48 -15.36
CA PHE A 200 14.39 -4.16 -14.60
C PHE A 200 13.26 -3.51 -15.46
N PRO A 201 13.52 -2.43 -16.23
CA PRO A 201 12.48 -1.86 -17.09
C PRO A 201 11.98 -2.82 -18.15
N LEU A 202 12.86 -3.65 -18.72
CA LEU A 202 12.49 -4.63 -19.74
C LEU A 202 11.56 -5.70 -19.18
N VAL A 203 11.89 -6.26 -18.01
CA VAL A 203 11.06 -7.26 -17.32
C VAL A 203 9.71 -6.66 -16.95
N LEU A 204 9.70 -5.42 -16.41
CA LEU A 204 8.48 -4.72 -16.06
C LEU A 204 7.57 -4.47 -17.29
N PHE A 205 8.14 -4.03 -18.41
CA PHE A 205 7.41 -3.83 -19.65
C PHE A 205 6.78 -5.14 -20.15
N LEU A 206 7.56 -6.22 -20.20
CA LEU A 206 7.07 -7.54 -20.62
C LEU A 206 5.97 -8.06 -19.69
N LEU A 207 6.13 -7.89 -18.38
CA LEU A 207 5.13 -8.26 -17.40
C LEU A 207 3.80 -7.52 -17.64
N CYS A 208 3.85 -6.21 -17.81
CA CYS A 208 2.66 -5.40 -18.10
C CYS A 208 2.02 -5.80 -19.43
N PHE A 209 2.82 -5.96 -20.47
CA PHE A 209 2.33 -6.31 -21.80
C PHE A 209 1.64 -7.68 -21.82
N LEU A 210 2.32 -8.72 -21.29
CA LEU A 210 1.79 -10.09 -21.28
C LEU A 210 0.61 -10.27 -20.31
N SER A 211 0.49 -9.42 -19.29
CA SER A 211 -0.63 -9.50 -18.33
C SER A 211 -1.89 -8.81 -18.86
N LEU A 212 -1.78 -7.95 -19.87
CA LEU A 212 -2.88 -7.22 -20.49
C LEU A 212 -3.37 -7.83 -21.81
N THR A 213 -2.62 -8.76 -22.38
CA THR A 213 -2.99 -9.53 -23.59
C THR A 213 -3.68 -10.82 -23.19
#